data_ab93f3d203d14c3a0e3be15c2bd1ac31
#
_entry.id   ab93f3d203d14c3a0e3be15c2bd1ac31
#
_cell.length_a   1.000
_cell.length_b   1.000
_cell.length_c   1.000
_cell.angle_alpha   90.00
_cell.angle_beta   90.00
_cell.angle_gamma   90.00
#
_symmetry.space_group_name_H-M   'P 1'
#
loop_
_entity.id
_entity.type
_entity.pdbx_description
1 polymer ?
#
loop_
_entity_poly.entity_id
_entity_poly.type
_entity_poly.pdbx_seq_one_letter_code
_entity_poly.pdbx_strand_id
1 'polypeptide(L)'
;MYKRQTFETGTPEKDKEFLANLIAYYCVLEGMFFYCGFSQILSMGRRNKMTGVSEQFQYIMRDESMHVNFGIDVINSIINENPSLWDEEMRKRASDMIVEGTQLEIDYARDTMPRGVLGMNAKTMEEYLKYVCNRRLTQINLPEAYPGADNPFPWMSEIMDLRNCLLYTSDAADESSS
;
A
#
# COMPACT_ATOMS: atom_id res chain seq x y z
N MET A 1 7.61 -8.02 25.08
CA MET A 1 7.74 -9.49 24.94
C MET A 1 7.23 -9.86 23.54
N TYR A 2 8.13 -9.94 22.57
CA TYR A 2 7.75 -10.34 21.20
C TYR A 2 7.34 -11.82 21.25
N LYS A 3 6.04 -12.09 21.09
CA LYS A 3 5.61 -13.46 20.81
C LYS A 3 6.18 -13.83 19.43
N ARG A 4 7.14 -14.75 19.43
CA ARG A 4 7.54 -15.45 18.20
C ARG A 4 6.28 -16.06 17.63
N GLN A 5 5.72 -15.48 16.55
CA GLN A 5 4.68 -16.14 15.80
C GLN A 5 5.35 -17.33 15.09
N THR A 6 5.15 -18.51 15.60
CA THR A 6 5.45 -19.74 14.88
C THR A 6 4.35 -19.89 13.86
N PHE A 7 4.67 -19.61 12.59
CA PHE A 7 3.77 -19.93 11.50
C PHE A 7 3.71 -21.44 11.40
N GLU A 8 2.61 -22.01 11.87
CA GLU A 8 2.33 -23.42 11.70
C GLU A 8 1.30 -23.54 10.56
N THR A 9 1.60 -24.38 9.58
CA THR A 9 0.71 -24.74 8.46
C THR A 9 0.35 -26.22 8.55
N GLY A 10 -0.56 -26.67 7.71
CA GLY A 10 -0.95 -28.08 7.59
C GLY A 10 -2.29 -28.45 8.21
N THR A 11 -3.08 -27.45 8.64
CA THR A 11 -4.52 -27.59 8.85
C THR A 11 -5.24 -26.41 8.21
N PRO A 12 -6.49 -26.57 7.75
CA PRO A 12 -7.24 -25.50 7.10
C PRO A 12 -7.33 -24.20 7.96
N GLU A 13 -7.44 -24.33 9.27
CA GLU A 13 -7.52 -23.20 10.19
C GLU A 13 -6.19 -22.43 10.27
N LYS A 14 -5.07 -23.17 10.36
CA LYS A 14 -3.71 -22.59 10.39
C LYS A 14 -3.36 -21.95 9.04
N ASP A 15 -3.75 -22.58 7.95
CA ASP A 15 -3.50 -22.08 6.60
C ASP A 15 -4.32 -20.80 6.33
N LYS A 16 -5.58 -20.74 6.80
CA LYS A 16 -6.38 -19.49 6.78
C LYS A 16 -5.75 -18.40 7.64
N GLU A 17 -5.24 -18.73 8.82
CA GLU A 17 -4.57 -17.75 9.68
C GLU A 17 -3.27 -17.22 9.02
N PHE A 18 -2.51 -18.09 8.38
CA PHE A 18 -1.34 -17.69 7.61
C PHE A 18 -1.70 -16.74 6.46
N LEU A 19 -2.74 -17.08 5.67
CA LEU A 19 -3.23 -16.23 4.59
C LEU A 19 -3.72 -14.87 5.12
N ALA A 20 -4.45 -14.85 6.24
CA ALA A 20 -4.88 -13.62 6.89
C ALA A 20 -3.68 -12.74 7.31
N ASN A 21 -2.63 -13.34 7.85
CA ASN A 21 -1.41 -12.62 8.22
C ASN A 21 -0.68 -12.02 7.00
N LEU A 22 -0.64 -12.74 5.87
CA LEU A 22 -0.07 -12.19 4.62
C LEU A 22 -0.88 -10.99 4.13
N ILE A 23 -2.22 -11.08 4.15
CA ILE A 23 -3.10 -9.98 3.76
C ILE A 23 -2.91 -8.78 4.69
N ALA A 24 -2.86 -8.99 6.01
CA ALA A 24 -2.61 -7.93 6.98
C ALA A 24 -1.25 -7.26 6.75
N TYR A 25 -0.22 -8.04 6.43
CA TYR A 25 1.12 -7.51 6.20
C TYR A 25 1.21 -6.74 4.88
N TYR A 26 0.87 -7.37 3.75
CA TYR A 26 1.08 -6.76 2.44
C TYR A 26 -0.01 -5.77 2.02
N CYS A 27 -1.28 -6.03 2.35
CA CYS A 27 -2.36 -5.13 1.95
C CYS A 27 -2.60 -4.00 2.95
N VAL A 28 -2.39 -4.23 4.26
CA VAL A 28 -2.65 -3.21 5.28
C VAL A 28 -1.37 -2.51 5.68
N LEU A 29 -0.36 -3.21 6.21
CA LEU A 29 0.86 -2.57 6.70
C LEU A 29 1.62 -1.88 5.55
N GLU A 30 2.10 -2.63 4.57
CA GLU A 30 2.88 -2.08 3.45
C GLU A 30 1.99 -1.37 2.43
N GLY A 31 0.80 -1.89 2.19
CA GLY A 31 -0.12 -1.40 1.16
C GLY A 31 -0.99 -0.20 1.56
N MET A 32 -1.05 0.16 2.85
CA MET A 32 -1.93 1.21 3.37
C MET A 32 -1.21 2.15 4.34
N PHE A 33 -0.63 1.65 5.45
CA PHE A 33 -0.15 2.47 6.57
C PHE A 33 1.01 3.41 6.22
N PHE A 34 1.78 3.13 5.18
CA PHE A 34 2.84 4.03 4.74
C PHE A 34 2.34 5.19 3.87
N TYR A 35 1.16 5.06 3.27
CA TYR A 35 0.73 5.97 2.20
C TYR A 35 0.37 7.38 2.68
N CYS A 36 -0.16 7.52 3.90
CA CYS A 36 -0.39 8.84 4.48
C CYS A 36 0.95 9.58 4.69
N GLY A 37 1.94 8.92 5.29
CA GLY A 37 3.27 9.48 5.49
C GLY A 37 3.99 9.80 4.18
N PHE A 38 3.96 8.90 3.21
CA PHE A 38 4.56 9.12 1.90
C PHE A 38 3.97 10.35 1.20
N SER A 39 2.67 10.45 1.14
CA SER A 39 2.01 11.58 0.48
C SER A 39 2.33 12.91 1.13
N GLN A 40 2.43 12.98 2.46
CA GLN A 40 2.81 14.19 3.19
C GLN A 40 4.22 14.64 2.82
N ILE A 41 5.22 13.74 2.89
CA ILE A 41 6.62 14.07 2.61
C ILE A 41 6.84 14.38 1.13
N LEU A 42 6.27 13.59 0.24
CA LEU A 42 6.39 13.83 -1.20
C LEU A 42 5.70 15.13 -1.64
N SER A 43 4.59 15.50 -1.01
CA SER A 43 3.94 16.80 -1.24
C SER A 43 4.82 17.98 -0.82
N MET A 44 5.60 17.86 0.25
CA MET A 44 6.60 18.86 0.62
C MET A 44 7.70 19.01 -0.44
N GLY A 45 8.22 17.89 -0.96
CA GLY A 45 9.19 17.88 -2.04
C GLY A 45 8.72 18.60 -3.31
N ARG A 46 7.47 18.37 -3.71
CA ARG A 46 6.83 19.06 -4.85
C ARG A 46 6.76 20.58 -4.68
N ARG A 47 6.91 21.09 -3.48
CA ARG A 47 6.95 22.53 -3.15
C ARG A 47 8.35 23.01 -2.76
N ASN A 48 9.39 22.30 -3.18
CA ASN A 48 10.79 22.60 -2.89
C ASN A 48 11.07 22.69 -1.38
N LYS A 49 10.38 21.87 -0.56
CA LYS A 49 10.62 21.71 0.87
C LYS A 49 11.13 20.32 1.15
N MET A 50 12.18 20.23 1.97
CA MET A 50 12.79 18.93 2.35
C MET A 50 13.10 18.03 1.13
N THR A 51 13.65 18.60 0.06
CA THR A 51 13.84 17.93 -1.23
C THR A 51 14.68 16.66 -1.11
N GLY A 52 15.77 16.67 -0.35
CA GLY A 52 16.60 15.47 -0.14
C GLY A 52 15.85 14.34 0.60
N VAL A 53 15.01 14.70 1.58
CA VAL A 53 14.16 13.70 2.26
C VAL A 53 13.10 13.16 1.29
N SER A 54 12.45 14.03 0.52
CA SER A 54 11.46 13.65 -0.47
C SER A 54 12.06 12.73 -1.54
N GLU A 55 13.27 12.96 -1.97
CA GLU A 55 13.99 12.09 -2.92
C GLU A 55 14.20 10.69 -2.34
N GLN A 56 14.68 10.58 -1.10
CA GLN A 56 14.82 9.28 -0.44
C GLN A 56 13.47 8.55 -0.29
N PHE A 57 12.41 9.27 0.05
CA PHE A 57 11.07 8.68 0.14
C PHE A 57 10.52 8.20 -1.21
N GLN A 58 10.95 8.75 -2.34
CA GLN A 58 10.61 8.20 -3.65
C GLN A 58 11.23 6.80 -3.85
N TYR A 59 12.47 6.58 -3.43
CA TYR A 59 13.08 5.25 -3.50
C TYR A 59 12.36 4.26 -2.58
N ILE A 60 12.12 4.65 -1.33
CA ILE A 60 11.39 3.81 -0.35
C ILE A 60 10.00 3.45 -0.91
N MET A 61 9.25 4.41 -1.43
CA MET A 61 7.90 4.15 -1.97
C MET A 61 7.92 3.19 -3.17
N ARG A 62 8.97 3.22 -4.00
CA ARG A 62 9.14 2.24 -5.09
C ARG A 62 9.39 0.84 -4.55
N ASP A 63 10.27 0.72 -3.55
CA ASP A 63 10.56 -0.56 -2.92
C ASP A 63 9.30 -1.15 -2.27
N GLU A 64 8.54 -0.34 -1.52
CA GLU A 64 7.28 -0.77 -0.92
C GLU A 64 6.23 -1.15 -1.99
N SER A 65 6.21 -0.47 -3.12
CA SER A 65 5.32 -0.85 -4.23
C SER A 65 5.67 -2.21 -4.83
N MET A 66 6.97 -2.57 -4.90
CA MET A 66 7.41 -3.90 -5.33
C MET A 66 7.05 -4.96 -4.29
N HIS A 67 7.24 -4.67 -2.99
CA HIS A 67 6.87 -5.58 -1.90
C HIS A 67 5.36 -5.88 -1.91
N VAL A 68 4.53 -4.84 -2.04
CA VAL A 68 3.08 -5.00 -2.13
C VAL A 68 2.67 -5.86 -3.33
N ASN A 69 3.24 -5.60 -4.53
CA ASN A 69 2.93 -6.38 -5.72
C ASN A 69 3.35 -7.84 -5.55
N PHE A 70 4.55 -8.10 -5.04
CA PHE A 70 5.01 -9.45 -4.72
C PHE A 70 4.07 -10.15 -3.72
N GLY A 71 3.70 -9.46 -2.64
CA GLY A 71 2.79 -10.00 -1.64
C GLY A 71 1.42 -10.35 -2.19
N ILE A 72 0.88 -9.50 -3.08
CA ILE A 72 -0.39 -9.75 -3.77
C ILE A 72 -0.28 -10.96 -4.71
N ASP A 73 0.82 -11.10 -5.44
CA ASP A 73 1.05 -12.27 -6.29
C ASP A 73 1.13 -13.56 -5.46
N VAL A 74 1.80 -13.53 -4.31
CA VAL A 74 1.85 -14.66 -3.36
C VAL A 74 0.46 -14.99 -2.82
N ILE A 75 -0.30 -13.98 -2.37
CA ILE A 75 -1.67 -14.17 -1.86
C ILE A 75 -2.55 -14.81 -2.93
N ASN A 76 -2.55 -14.27 -4.15
CA ASN A 76 -3.35 -14.80 -5.25
C ASN A 76 -2.91 -16.21 -5.67
N SER A 77 -1.61 -16.52 -5.64
CA SER A 77 -1.11 -17.88 -5.89
C SER A 77 -1.62 -18.87 -4.85
N ILE A 78 -1.57 -18.52 -3.55
CA ILE A 78 -2.10 -19.36 -2.48
C ILE A 78 -3.60 -19.59 -2.65
N ILE A 79 -4.38 -18.54 -2.96
CA ILE A 79 -5.82 -18.64 -3.21
C ILE A 79 -6.12 -19.55 -4.39
N ASN A 80 -5.38 -19.42 -5.48
CA ASN A 80 -5.57 -20.22 -6.69
C ASN A 80 -5.21 -21.71 -6.48
N GLU A 81 -4.14 -21.97 -5.74
CA GLU A 81 -3.70 -23.33 -5.42
C GLU A 81 -4.59 -24.00 -4.37
N ASN A 82 -5.22 -23.20 -3.49
CA ASN A 82 -6.05 -23.68 -2.37
C ASN A 82 -7.40 -22.95 -2.31
N PRO A 83 -8.30 -23.13 -3.28
CA PRO A 83 -9.57 -22.38 -3.33
C PRO A 83 -10.46 -22.55 -2.10
N SER A 84 -10.33 -23.67 -1.38
CA SER A 84 -11.08 -23.92 -0.15
C SER A 84 -10.72 -23.01 1.01
N LEU A 85 -9.56 -22.36 0.98
CA LEU A 85 -9.16 -21.36 1.99
C LEU A 85 -9.86 -20.02 1.75
N TRP A 86 -10.30 -19.73 0.51
CA TRP A 86 -10.91 -18.47 0.10
C TRP A 86 -12.45 -18.54 0.11
N ASP A 87 -13.02 -19.06 1.19
CA ASP A 87 -14.45 -19.11 1.40
C ASP A 87 -15.04 -17.73 1.76
N GLU A 88 -16.36 -17.68 1.97
CA GLU A 88 -17.07 -16.44 2.27
C GLU A 88 -16.61 -15.80 3.59
N GLU A 89 -16.33 -16.62 4.61
CA GLU A 89 -15.82 -16.14 5.91
C GLU A 89 -14.46 -15.49 5.76
N MET A 90 -13.53 -16.14 5.03
CA MET A 90 -12.20 -15.60 4.81
C MET A 90 -12.21 -14.35 3.95
N ARG A 91 -13.04 -14.29 2.90
CA ARG A 91 -13.23 -13.08 2.08
C ARG A 91 -13.77 -11.92 2.90
N LYS A 92 -14.76 -12.19 3.76
CA LYS A 92 -15.28 -11.17 4.67
C LYS A 92 -14.22 -10.70 5.64
N ARG A 93 -13.48 -11.60 6.26
CA ARG A 93 -12.37 -11.29 7.18
C ARG A 93 -11.31 -10.41 6.50
N ALA A 94 -10.90 -10.75 5.29
CA ALA A 94 -9.93 -9.99 4.51
C ALA A 94 -10.43 -8.58 4.20
N SER A 95 -11.68 -8.46 3.77
CA SER A 95 -12.31 -7.17 3.51
C SER A 95 -12.39 -6.32 4.76
N ASP A 96 -12.85 -6.87 5.88
CA ASP A 96 -12.97 -6.17 7.15
C ASP A 96 -11.60 -5.65 7.64
N MET A 97 -10.53 -6.45 7.52
CA MET A 97 -9.17 -6.04 7.90
C MET A 97 -8.67 -4.85 7.07
N ILE A 98 -8.87 -4.87 5.76
CA ILE A 98 -8.42 -3.79 4.88
C ILE A 98 -9.22 -2.51 5.15
N VAL A 99 -10.53 -2.62 5.36
CA VAL A 99 -11.42 -1.49 5.68
C VAL A 99 -11.08 -0.91 7.06
N GLU A 100 -10.85 -1.75 8.07
CA GLU A 100 -10.43 -1.31 9.40
C GLU A 100 -9.08 -0.60 9.35
N GLY A 101 -8.09 -1.16 8.63
CA GLY A 101 -6.79 -0.51 8.41
C GLY A 101 -6.94 0.85 7.73
N THR A 102 -7.86 0.96 6.75
CA THR A 102 -8.17 2.25 6.11
C THR A 102 -8.72 3.27 7.10
N GLN A 103 -9.62 2.84 7.98
CA GLN A 103 -10.18 3.74 8.98
C GLN A 103 -9.13 4.22 10.00
N LEU A 104 -8.24 3.34 10.44
CA LEU A 104 -7.13 3.69 11.33
C LEU A 104 -6.22 4.75 10.69
N GLU A 105 -5.92 4.60 9.39
CA GLU A 105 -5.08 5.54 8.67
C GLU A 105 -5.78 6.88 8.40
N ILE A 106 -7.10 6.88 8.19
CA ILE A 106 -7.91 8.10 8.10
C ILE A 106 -7.86 8.86 9.43
N ASP A 107 -7.99 8.17 10.55
CA ASP A 107 -7.92 8.80 11.87
C ASP A 107 -6.52 9.34 12.16
N TYR A 108 -5.47 8.60 11.79
CA TYR A 108 -4.08 9.09 11.82
C TYR A 108 -3.90 10.34 10.96
N ALA A 109 -4.47 10.40 9.75
CA ALA A 109 -4.41 11.57 8.89
C ALA A 109 -5.10 12.80 9.51
N ARG A 110 -6.21 12.62 10.21
CA ARG A 110 -6.89 13.69 10.94
C ARG A 110 -6.04 14.23 12.08
N ASP A 111 -5.38 13.37 12.83
CA ASP A 111 -4.53 13.73 13.95
C ASP A 111 -3.25 14.45 13.49
N THR A 112 -2.63 13.98 12.41
CA THR A 112 -1.36 14.54 11.91
C THR A 112 -1.53 15.78 11.05
N MET A 113 -2.72 15.99 10.47
CA MET A 113 -3.00 17.15 9.61
C MET A 113 -4.19 18.01 10.08
N PRO A 114 -4.26 18.44 11.34
CA PRO A 114 -5.42 19.18 11.87
C PRO A 114 -5.64 20.54 11.17
N ARG A 115 -4.62 21.10 10.54
CA ARG A 115 -4.65 22.36 9.77
C ARG A 115 -4.26 22.20 8.31
N GLY A 116 -4.10 20.95 7.86
CA GLY A 116 -3.56 20.62 6.53
C GLY A 116 -2.05 20.79 6.43
N VAL A 117 -1.48 20.23 5.37
CA VAL A 117 -0.06 20.31 5.04
C VAL A 117 0.08 20.63 3.55
N LEU A 118 0.57 21.83 3.22
CA LEU A 118 0.96 22.22 1.87
C LEU A 118 -0.02 21.82 0.73
N GLY A 119 -1.31 22.13 0.91
CA GLY A 119 -2.36 21.88 -0.08
C GLY A 119 -3.01 20.50 0.04
N MET A 120 -2.64 19.70 1.04
CA MET A 120 -3.36 18.53 1.49
C MET A 120 -4.08 18.83 2.80
N ASN A 121 -5.21 18.18 3.00
CA ASN A 121 -5.96 18.22 4.24
C ASN A 121 -6.52 16.83 4.56
N ALA A 122 -7.02 16.63 5.77
CA ALA A 122 -7.53 15.34 6.21
C ALA A 122 -8.64 14.80 5.30
N LYS A 123 -9.47 15.66 4.68
CA LYS A 123 -10.53 15.25 3.77
C LYS A 123 -9.98 14.69 2.46
N THR A 124 -9.04 15.38 1.81
CA THR A 124 -8.41 14.87 0.58
C THR A 124 -7.57 13.62 0.85
N MET A 125 -6.99 13.50 2.05
CA MET A 125 -6.31 12.28 2.47
C MET A 125 -7.29 11.12 2.68
N GLU A 126 -8.45 11.36 3.28
CA GLU A 126 -9.51 10.36 3.41
C GLU A 126 -9.96 9.83 2.03
N GLU A 127 -10.16 10.72 1.04
CA GLU A 127 -10.49 10.33 -0.34
C GLU A 127 -9.39 9.45 -0.94
N TYR A 128 -8.13 9.82 -0.76
CA TYR A 128 -6.99 9.04 -1.23
C TYR A 128 -6.90 7.65 -0.58
N LEU A 129 -7.08 7.56 0.73
CA LEU A 129 -7.02 6.31 1.47
C LEU A 129 -8.17 5.36 1.07
N LYS A 130 -9.37 5.89 0.82
CA LYS A 130 -10.49 5.13 0.25
C LYS A 130 -10.18 4.58 -1.14
N TYR A 131 -9.53 5.38 -2.00
CA TYR A 131 -9.04 4.92 -3.29
C TYR A 131 -7.99 3.80 -3.14
N VAL A 132 -7.02 3.95 -2.24
CA VAL A 132 -6.01 2.91 -1.95
C VAL A 132 -6.66 1.65 -1.43
N CYS A 133 -7.65 1.77 -0.52
CA CYS A 133 -8.45 0.63 -0.02
C CYS A 133 -9.06 -0.18 -1.16
N ASN A 134 -9.79 0.48 -2.06
CA ASN A 134 -10.40 -0.17 -3.22
C ASN A 134 -9.36 -0.90 -4.08
N ARG A 135 -8.19 -0.29 -4.30
CA ARG A 135 -7.09 -0.96 -5.02
C ARG A 135 -6.64 -2.24 -4.34
N ARG A 136 -6.47 -2.24 -3.01
CA ARG A 136 -6.04 -3.44 -2.26
C ARG A 136 -7.09 -4.53 -2.32
N LEU A 137 -8.36 -4.17 -2.16
CA LEU A 137 -9.48 -5.11 -2.27
C LEU A 137 -9.54 -5.76 -3.67
N THR A 138 -9.52 -4.95 -4.73
CA THR A 138 -9.62 -5.47 -6.10
C THR A 138 -8.41 -6.31 -6.51
N GLN A 139 -7.21 -6.02 -6.00
CA GLN A 139 -6.00 -6.79 -6.26
C GLN A 139 -6.07 -8.24 -5.72
N ILE A 140 -6.89 -8.50 -4.70
CA ILE A 140 -7.15 -9.85 -4.17
C ILE A 140 -8.56 -10.35 -4.49
N ASN A 141 -9.16 -9.82 -5.57
CA ASN A 141 -10.48 -10.22 -6.08
C ASN A 141 -11.64 -10.01 -5.10
N LEU A 142 -11.60 -8.96 -4.29
CA LEU A 142 -12.71 -8.52 -3.45
C LEU A 142 -13.41 -7.29 -4.06
N PRO A 143 -14.71 -7.10 -3.79
CA PRO A 143 -15.43 -5.91 -4.24
C PRO A 143 -14.93 -4.65 -3.54
N GLU A 144 -15.06 -3.51 -4.21
CA GLU A 144 -14.75 -2.20 -3.65
C GLU A 144 -15.62 -1.89 -2.43
N ALA A 145 -15.01 -1.36 -1.36
CA ALA A 145 -15.71 -0.91 -0.17
C ALA A 145 -16.22 0.54 -0.30
N TYR A 146 -15.58 1.35 -1.15
CA TYR A 146 -15.89 2.77 -1.35
C TYR A 146 -16.12 3.05 -2.85
N PRO A 147 -17.23 2.61 -3.46
CA PRO A 147 -17.51 2.82 -4.87
C PRO A 147 -17.46 4.30 -5.24
N GLY A 148 -16.74 4.62 -6.32
CA GLY A 148 -16.59 6.00 -6.80
C GLY A 148 -15.53 6.83 -6.06
N ALA A 149 -14.69 6.23 -5.22
CA ALA A 149 -13.52 6.91 -4.66
C ALA A 149 -12.45 7.11 -5.75
N ASP A 150 -12.11 8.38 -6.02
CA ASP A 150 -11.10 8.78 -7.00
C ASP A 150 -9.75 9.08 -6.36
N ASN A 151 -8.68 9.07 -7.18
CA ASN A 151 -7.35 9.43 -6.73
C ASN A 151 -7.13 10.97 -6.77
N PRO A 152 -7.16 11.67 -5.62
CA PRO A 152 -6.90 13.10 -5.57
C PRO A 152 -5.42 13.47 -5.76
N PHE A 153 -4.52 12.46 -5.75
CA PHE A 153 -3.08 12.63 -5.89
C PHE A 153 -2.51 11.83 -7.06
N PRO A 154 -2.91 12.10 -8.33
CA PRO A 154 -2.45 11.32 -9.49
C PRO A 154 -0.92 11.31 -9.63
N TRP A 155 -0.23 12.35 -9.18
CA TRP A 155 1.22 12.43 -9.16
C TRP A 155 1.90 11.37 -8.30
N MET A 156 1.22 10.77 -7.32
CA MET A 156 1.73 9.64 -6.55
C MET A 156 1.94 8.40 -7.45
N SER A 157 1.07 8.21 -8.43
CA SER A 157 1.18 7.08 -9.36
C SER A 157 2.40 7.21 -10.29
N GLU A 158 2.78 8.43 -10.65
CA GLU A 158 3.98 8.70 -11.46
C GLU A 158 5.27 8.28 -10.75
N ILE A 159 5.32 8.45 -9.43
CA ILE A 159 6.47 8.06 -8.60
C ILE A 159 6.58 6.54 -8.50
N MET A 160 5.44 5.84 -8.48
CA MET A 160 5.38 4.37 -8.40
C MET A 160 5.67 3.67 -9.73
N ASP A 161 5.70 4.39 -10.85
CA ASP A 161 5.94 3.80 -12.16
C ASP A 161 7.43 3.45 -12.33
N LEU A 162 7.73 2.14 -12.26
CA LEU A 162 9.08 1.60 -12.40
C LEU A 162 9.74 1.91 -13.77
N ARG A 163 8.95 2.17 -14.82
CA ARG A 163 9.48 2.50 -16.14
C ARG A 163 10.24 3.81 -16.16
N ASN A 164 9.86 4.77 -15.33
CA ASN A 164 10.60 6.03 -15.17
C ASN A 164 11.97 5.86 -14.48
N CYS A 165 12.21 4.75 -13.78
CA CYS A 165 13.48 4.45 -13.12
C CYS A 165 14.52 3.85 -14.09
N LEU A 166 14.08 3.06 -15.07
CA LEU A 166 14.95 2.41 -16.05
C LEU A 166 15.52 3.40 -17.08
N LEU A 167 14.81 4.49 -17.37
CA LEU A 167 15.29 5.55 -18.26
C LEU A 167 16.44 6.37 -17.64
N TYR A 168 16.42 6.55 -16.31
CA TYR A 168 17.48 7.31 -15.61
C TYR A 168 18.79 6.52 -15.44
N THR A 169 18.74 5.18 -15.42
CA THR A 169 19.95 4.34 -15.32
C THR A 169 20.60 4.08 -16.66
N SER A 170 19.88 4.21 -17.80
CA SER A 170 20.46 4.06 -19.14
C SER A 170 21.29 5.29 -19.55
N ASP A 171 20.84 6.50 -19.19
CA ASP A 171 21.59 7.74 -19.51
C ASP A 171 22.88 7.87 -18.70
N ALA A 172 22.91 7.40 -17.45
CA ALA A 172 24.12 7.41 -16.62
C ALA A 172 25.22 6.44 -17.08
N ALA A 173 24.86 5.41 -17.86
CA ALA A 173 25.82 4.44 -18.41
C ALA A 173 26.50 4.95 -19.70
N ASP A 174 25.83 5.83 -20.47
CA ASP A 174 26.38 6.38 -21.71
C ASP A 174 27.36 7.55 -21.48
N GLU A 175 27.26 8.29 -20.38
CA GLU A 175 28.21 9.38 -20.06
C GLU A 175 29.56 8.88 -19.54
N SER A 176 29.72 7.62 -19.18
CA SER A 176 31.02 7.06 -18.71
C SER A 176 31.90 6.47 -19.84
N SER A 177 31.48 6.61 -21.12
CA SER A 177 32.17 6.02 -22.29
C SER A 177 32.73 7.07 -23.26
N SER A 178 32.83 8.34 -22.85
CA SER A 178 33.44 9.42 -23.66
C SER A 178 34.70 10.00 -23.02
#